data_d6b0ed10fd2622992345bb909d9f7547
#
_entry.id   d6b0ed10fd2622992345bb909d9f7547
#
_cell.length_a   1.000
_cell.length_b   1.000
_cell.length_c   1.000
_cell.angle_alpha   90.00
_cell.angle_beta   90.00
_cell.angle_gamma   90.00
#
_symmetry.space_group_name_H-M   'P 1'
#
loop_
_entity.id
_entity.type
_entity.pdbx_description
1 polymer ?
#
loop_
_entity_poly.entity_id
_entity_poly.type
_entity_poly.pdbx_seq_one_letter_code
_entity_poly.pdbx_strand_id
1 'polypeptide(L)'
;LLSKCFGSVFLNKLFLLHPLFSTVIPLIFSKHVGLDFGTGCVHIAPGHGYDDYIVGIRYGLSVYSVIDEVGKSVLLGEFSELCIDSLSQIVVTSLKNNFKLLSFDKIFHSYPYCWRHKKTLIFRSTYQFFVSMEKNNLRDVSIKNIYNVFWYPLNGMNRIKSMIESRPDWCISRQRVWGIPMSLFTNVKNFKIHPYTLYIFEKLIYLISRYGISIWQNNFIKNILDDSNYKQVLDVLDVWFDSGS
;
A
#
# COMPACT_ATOMS: atom_id res chain seq x y z
N LEU A 1 -5.36 31.56 -2.20
CA LEU A 1 -5.21 32.65 -3.18
C LEU A 1 -6.04 32.35 -4.44
N LEU A 2 -5.82 31.22 -5.11
CA LEU A 2 -6.57 30.88 -6.33
C LEU A 2 -8.09 30.81 -6.10
N SER A 3 -8.55 30.27 -4.96
CA SER A 3 -9.98 30.19 -4.63
C SER A 3 -10.62 31.58 -4.42
N LYS A 4 -9.85 32.57 -3.95
CA LYS A 4 -10.32 33.95 -3.83
C LYS A 4 -10.37 34.66 -5.19
N CYS A 5 -9.51 34.28 -6.14
CA CYS A 5 -9.48 34.90 -7.47
C CYS A 5 -10.53 34.30 -8.44
N PHE A 6 -10.76 32.98 -8.37
CA PHE A 6 -11.56 32.27 -9.39
C PHE A 6 -12.82 31.56 -8.85
N GLY A 7 -13.00 31.52 -7.55
CA GLY A 7 -14.08 30.76 -6.89
C GLY A 7 -13.87 29.23 -6.93
N SER A 8 -14.33 28.55 -5.91
CA SER A 8 -14.08 27.09 -5.73
C SER A 8 -14.73 26.23 -6.84
N VAL A 9 -15.88 26.64 -7.35
CA VAL A 9 -16.61 25.89 -8.40
C VAL A 9 -15.88 25.89 -9.73
N PHE A 10 -15.21 27.01 -10.06
CA PHE A 10 -14.42 27.10 -11.28
C PHE A 10 -13.15 26.25 -11.20
N LEU A 11 -12.45 26.26 -10.08
CA LEU A 11 -11.22 25.51 -9.87
C LEU A 11 -11.40 23.99 -9.92
N ASN A 12 -12.56 23.47 -9.50
CA ASN A 12 -12.88 22.05 -9.60
C ASN A 12 -12.99 21.51 -11.03
N LYS A 13 -13.04 22.39 -12.04
CA LYS A 13 -13.10 22.03 -13.46
C LYS A 13 -11.77 22.26 -14.19
N LEU A 14 -10.73 22.69 -13.46
CA LEU A 14 -9.43 22.92 -14.07
C LEU A 14 -8.63 21.62 -14.14
N PHE A 15 -8.02 21.44 -15.30
CA PHE A 15 -7.03 20.40 -15.54
C PHE A 15 -5.68 21.06 -15.80
N LEU A 16 -4.64 20.42 -15.31
CA LEU A 16 -3.26 20.88 -15.44
C LEU A 16 -2.48 19.91 -16.32
N LEU A 17 -1.54 20.43 -17.10
CA LEU A 17 -0.60 19.59 -17.83
C LEU A 17 0.56 19.23 -16.89
N HIS A 18 0.86 17.95 -16.78
CA HIS A 18 1.99 17.49 -15.98
C HIS A 18 3.30 18.06 -16.53
N PRO A 19 4.19 18.62 -15.70
CA PRO A 19 5.37 19.36 -16.21
C PRO A 19 6.42 18.48 -16.92
N LEU A 20 6.48 17.18 -16.61
CA LEU A 20 7.44 16.23 -17.20
C LEU A 20 6.78 15.26 -18.19
N PHE A 21 5.52 14.94 -17.99
CA PHE A 21 4.80 13.97 -18.83
C PHE A 21 3.65 14.68 -19.55
N SER A 22 3.36 14.29 -20.78
CA SER A 22 2.24 14.85 -21.58
C SER A 22 0.88 14.35 -21.09
N THR A 23 0.68 14.25 -19.79
CA THR A 23 -0.55 13.79 -19.14
C THR A 23 -1.30 14.95 -18.53
N VAL A 24 -2.64 14.88 -18.62
CA VAL A 24 -3.53 15.86 -18.01
C VAL A 24 -3.91 15.36 -16.61
N ILE A 25 -3.76 16.23 -15.62
CA ILE A 25 -4.03 15.93 -14.21
C ILE A 25 -5.11 16.88 -13.66
N PRO A 26 -6.02 16.41 -12.80
CA PRO A 26 -7.04 17.26 -12.20
C PRO A 26 -6.46 18.13 -11.09
N LEU A 27 -7.01 19.34 -10.95
CA LEU A 27 -6.81 20.16 -9.76
C LEU A 27 -7.88 19.79 -8.74
N ILE A 28 -7.47 19.36 -7.55
CA ILE A 28 -8.37 18.92 -6.47
C ILE A 28 -8.12 19.72 -5.19
N PHE A 29 -9.13 19.77 -4.31
CA PHE A 29 -9.04 20.45 -3.02
C PHE A 29 -8.77 19.47 -1.90
N SER A 30 -7.89 19.83 -0.98
CA SER A 30 -7.65 19.03 0.21
C SER A 30 -7.40 19.88 1.45
N LYS A 31 -7.89 19.39 2.60
CA LYS A 31 -7.77 20.08 3.88
C LYS A 31 -6.35 20.02 4.46
N HIS A 32 -5.54 19.04 4.04
CA HIS A 32 -4.18 18.89 4.55
C HIS A 32 -3.18 19.89 3.93
N VAL A 33 -3.58 20.57 2.86
CA VAL A 33 -2.73 21.58 2.21
C VAL A 33 -2.86 22.91 2.94
N GLY A 34 -1.80 23.31 3.64
CA GLY A 34 -1.71 24.60 4.31
C GLY A 34 -1.45 25.75 3.32
N LEU A 35 -1.89 26.95 3.70
CA LEU A 35 -1.61 28.17 2.93
C LEU A 35 -0.33 28.87 3.39
N ASP A 36 0.25 28.42 4.49
CA ASP A 36 1.39 29.06 5.16
C ASP A 36 2.74 28.67 4.54
N PHE A 37 2.74 27.62 3.68
CA PHE A 37 3.94 27.11 3.04
C PHE A 37 3.82 27.14 1.52
N GLY A 38 4.85 27.67 0.86
CA GLY A 38 4.98 27.65 -0.59
C GLY A 38 3.85 28.36 -1.32
N THR A 39 3.35 27.74 -2.39
CA THR A 39 2.29 28.28 -3.25
C THR A 39 0.87 27.91 -2.81
N GLY A 40 0.72 27.00 -1.83
CA GLY A 40 -0.56 26.36 -1.51
C GLY A 40 -0.99 25.32 -2.55
N CYS A 41 -0.12 24.96 -3.49
CA CYS A 41 -0.33 23.88 -4.46
C CYS A 41 0.66 22.75 -4.17
N VAL A 42 0.14 21.55 -3.97
CA VAL A 42 0.94 20.35 -3.63
C VAL A 42 0.66 19.25 -4.65
N HIS A 43 1.70 18.57 -5.09
CA HIS A 43 1.58 17.36 -5.90
C HIS A 43 1.04 16.22 -5.03
N ILE A 44 0.00 15.54 -5.50
CA ILE A 44 -0.62 14.39 -4.80
C ILE A 44 -0.12 13.10 -5.45
N ALA A 45 0.52 12.25 -4.64
CA ALA A 45 1.01 10.93 -5.05
C ALA A 45 0.37 9.82 -4.19
N PRO A 46 -0.84 9.31 -4.56
CA PRO A 46 -1.60 8.36 -3.73
C PRO A 46 -0.86 7.05 -3.42
N GLY A 47 0.12 6.68 -4.24
CA GLY A 47 0.97 5.50 -4.02
C GLY A 47 2.14 5.71 -3.07
N HIS A 48 2.43 6.95 -2.63
CA HIS A 48 3.65 7.28 -1.89
C HIS A 48 3.44 8.11 -0.62
N GLY A 49 2.22 8.55 -0.32
CA GLY A 49 1.89 9.29 0.90
C GLY A 49 0.56 8.84 1.50
N TYR A 50 0.47 8.76 2.83
CA TYR A 50 -0.76 8.36 3.49
C TYR A 50 -1.88 9.38 3.30
N ASP A 51 -1.60 10.67 3.49
CA ASP A 51 -2.59 11.73 3.30
C ASP A 51 -3.00 11.82 1.83
N ASP A 52 -2.05 11.66 0.92
CA ASP A 52 -2.29 11.60 -0.52
C ASP A 52 -3.15 10.40 -0.91
N TYR A 53 -2.94 9.25 -0.27
CA TYR A 53 -3.77 8.07 -0.45
C TYR A 53 -5.22 8.32 -0.07
N ILE A 54 -5.47 8.91 1.11
CA ILE A 54 -6.82 9.23 1.59
C ILE A 54 -7.54 10.18 0.61
N VAL A 55 -6.82 11.20 0.15
CA VAL A 55 -7.36 12.15 -0.84
C VAL A 55 -7.58 11.45 -2.18
N GLY A 56 -6.62 10.65 -2.61
CA GLY A 56 -6.70 9.89 -3.87
C GLY A 56 -7.94 9.00 -3.93
N ILE A 57 -8.21 8.24 -2.88
CA ILE A 57 -9.43 7.38 -2.79
C ILE A 57 -10.70 8.24 -2.87
N ARG A 58 -10.75 9.37 -2.15
CA ARG A 58 -11.92 10.25 -2.13
C ARG A 58 -12.25 10.81 -3.52
N TYR A 59 -11.25 11.14 -4.32
CA TYR A 59 -11.40 11.69 -5.67
C TYR A 59 -11.31 10.65 -6.79
N GLY A 60 -11.20 9.35 -6.46
CA GLY A 60 -11.11 8.27 -7.44
C GLY A 60 -9.81 8.29 -8.26
N LEU A 61 -8.72 8.82 -7.70
CA LEU A 61 -7.43 8.82 -8.35
C LEU A 61 -6.81 7.42 -8.33
N SER A 62 -6.06 7.08 -9.37
CA SER A 62 -5.35 5.82 -9.44
C SER A 62 -4.25 5.75 -8.38
N VAL A 63 -4.20 4.63 -7.67
CA VAL A 63 -3.15 4.35 -6.67
C VAL A 63 -2.14 3.40 -7.30
N TYR A 64 -0.97 3.91 -7.66
CA TYR A 64 0.14 3.10 -8.17
C TYR A 64 1.46 3.59 -7.60
N SER A 65 2.43 2.70 -7.49
CA SER A 65 3.78 3.04 -7.07
C SER A 65 4.68 3.23 -8.30
N VAL A 66 5.40 4.33 -8.34
CA VAL A 66 6.43 4.58 -9.38
C VAL A 66 7.78 3.99 -8.99
N ILE A 67 7.87 3.34 -7.83
CA ILE A 67 9.07 2.67 -7.30
C ILE A 67 8.75 1.19 -7.12
N ASP A 68 9.63 0.32 -7.57
CA ASP A 68 9.54 -1.14 -7.42
C ASP A 68 9.92 -1.63 -6.01
N GLU A 69 9.99 -2.96 -5.84
CA GLU A 69 10.34 -3.59 -4.56
C GLU A 69 11.82 -3.45 -4.20
N VAL A 70 12.66 -3.13 -5.16
CA VAL A 70 14.10 -2.94 -4.99
C VAL A 70 14.46 -1.47 -4.76
N GLY A 71 13.46 -0.56 -4.84
CA GLY A 71 13.67 0.88 -4.68
C GLY A 71 14.08 1.58 -5.97
N LYS A 72 13.84 0.97 -7.12
CA LYS A 72 14.11 1.54 -8.44
C LYS A 72 12.85 2.08 -9.08
N SER A 73 13.01 3.09 -9.92
CA SER A 73 11.92 3.69 -10.68
C SER A 73 11.40 2.75 -11.77
N VAL A 74 10.07 2.61 -11.86
CA VAL A 74 9.37 1.91 -12.94
C VAL A 74 8.88 2.84 -14.04
N LEU A 75 9.25 4.12 -13.97
CA LEU A 75 8.95 5.11 -15.00
C LEU A 75 9.73 4.81 -16.28
N LEU A 76 9.27 5.36 -17.40
CA LEU A 76 9.90 5.17 -18.70
C LEU A 76 10.90 6.28 -19.05
N GLY A 77 11.73 6.03 -20.04
CA GLY A 77 12.67 7.01 -20.59
C GLY A 77 13.85 7.27 -19.63
N GLU A 78 14.23 8.54 -19.51
CA GLU A 78 15.36 8.98 -18.67
C GLU A 78 15.19 8.70 -17.18
N PHE A 79 13.96 8.36 -16.74
CA PHE A 79 13.63 8.06 -15.34
C PHE A 79 13.64 6.56 -15.01
N SER A 80 13.91 5.70 -16.00
CA SER A 80 13.85 4.23 -15.85
C SER A 80 14.97 3.69 -14.98
N GLU A 81 14.64 2.72 -14.12
CA GLU A 81 15.58 1.94 -13.26
C GLU A 81 16.49 2.76 -12.33
N LEU A 82 16.20 4.02 -12.14
CA LEU A 82 16.97 4.89 -11.25
C LEU A 82 16.62 4.68 -9.78
N CYS A 83 17.63 4.73 -8.92
CA CYS A 83 17.41 4.82 -7.48
C CYS A 83 16.80 6.18 -7.12
N ILE A 84 16.10 6.26 -6.00
CA ILE A 84 15.32 7.43 -5.58
C ILE A 84 16.15 8.72 -5.49
N ASP A 85 17.39 8.62 -5.00
CA ASP A 85 18.28 9.78 -4.86
C ASP A 85 18.68 10.35 -6.23
N SER A 86 19.04 9.46 -7.17
CA SER A 86 19.37 9.83 -8.56
C SER A 86 18.14 10.35 -9.31
N LEU A 87 16.98 9.71 -9.10
CA LEU A 87 15.71 10.12 -9.69
C LEU A 87 15.36 11.56 -9.30
N SER A 88 15.49 11.91 -8.02
CA SER A 88 15.21 13.26 -7.52
C SER A 88 16.06 14.32 -8.21
N GLN A 89 17.35 14.06 -8.39
CA GLN A 89 18.27 14.98 -9.08
C GLN A 89 17.93 15.16 -10.57
N ILE A 90 17.61 14.06 -11.23
CA ILE A 90 17.26 14.10 -12.67
C ILE A 90 15.92 14.83 -12.87
N VAL A 91 14.92 14.59 -12.01
CA VAL A 91 13.65 15.31 -12.05
C VAL A 91 13.86 16.83 -11.94
N VAL A 92 14.65 17.29 -10.98
CA VAL A 92 14.95 18.71 -10.78
C VAL A 92 15.68 19.28 -12.03
N THR A 93 16.65 18.54 -12.54
CA THR A 93 17.41 18.96 -13.74
C THR A 93 16.52 19.04 -14.99
N SER A 94 15.66 18.04 -15.19
CA SER A 94 14.71 18.02 -16.31
C SER A 94 13.69 19.15 -16.22
N LEU A 95 13.15 19.44 -15.04
CA LEU A 95 12.27 20.59 -14.81
C LEU A 95 12.95 21.91 -15.12
N LYS A 96 14.23 22.07 -14.70
CA LYS A 96 15.04 23.27 -14.98
C LYS A 96 15.29 23.44 -16.47
N ASN A 97 15.70 22.40 -17.16
CA ASN A 97 16.00 22.43 -18.58
C ASN A 97 14.75 22.75 -19.43
N ASN A 98 13.59 22.30 -19.00
CA ASN A 98 12.32 22.55 -19.67
C ASN A 98 11.65 23.87 -19.23
N PHE A 99 12.32 24.72 -18.45
CA PHE A 99 11.78 25.98 -17.91
C PHE A 99 10.46 25.81 -17.14
N LYS A 100 10.32 24.67 -16.43
CA LYS A 100 9.13 24.35 -15.62
C LYS A 100 9.39 24.47 -14.12
N LEU A 101 10.64 24.72 -13.70
CA LEU A 101 11.03 24.91 -12.32
C LEU A 101 10.95 26.39 -11.95
N LEU A 102 10.07 26.73 -11.01
CA LEU A 102 9.92 28.10 -10.51
C LEU A 102 10.97 28.44 -9.46
N SER A 103 11.10 27.59 -8.45
CA SER A 103 12.09 27.71 -7.37
C SER A 103 12.43 26.32 -6.82
N PHE A 104 13.60 26.20 -6.19
CA PHE A 104 14.04 24.99 -5.52
C PHE A 104 14.79 25.36 -4.24
N ASP A 105 14.24 24.91 -3.11
CA ASP A 105 14.82 25.10 -1.79
C ASP A 105 14.91 23.79 -1.01
N LYS A 106 15.90 23.70 -0.11
CA LYS A 106 16.06 22.56 0.79
C LYS A 106 15.48 22.90 2.16
N ILE A 107 14.65 22.02 2.66
CA ILE A 107 14.08 22.13 4.00
C ILE A 107 14.55 20.97 4.88
N PHE A 108 14.68 21.23 6.17
CA PHE A 108 14.95 20.20 7.17
C PHE A 108 13.63 19.82 7.87
N HIS A 109 13.34 18.56 7.89
CA HIS A 109 12.17 18.01 8.59
C HIS A 109 12.46 16.63 9.14
N SER A 110 11.67 16.18 10.12
CA SER A 110 11.75 14.82 10.65
C SER A 110 11.30 13.83 9.61
N TYR A 111 12.08 12.78 9.39
CA TYR A 111 11.76 11.71 8.45
C TYR A 111 12.04 10.34 9.07
N PRO A 112 11.19 9.33 8.84
CA PRO A 112 11.38 7.99 9.41
C PRO A 112 12.60 7.30 8.79
N TYR A 113 13.41 6.70 9.66
CA TYR A 113 14.58 5.93 9.31
C TYR A 113 14.43 4.46 9.70
N CYS A 114 15.02 3.57 8.90
CA CYS A 114 15.16 2.18 9.27
C CYS A 114 16.14 2.06 10.46
N TRP A 115 15.67 1.55 11.59
CA TRP A 115 16.49 1.40 12.78
C TRP A 115 17.71 0.48 12.57
N ARG A 116 17.59 -0.50 11.66
CA ARG A 116 18.64 -1.48 11.33
C ARG A 116 19.67 -0.89 10.35
N HIS A 117 19.20 -0.37 9.21
CA HIS A 117 20.08 0.06 8.12
C HIS A 117 20.47 1.54 8.19
N LYS A 118 19.85 2.31 9.08
CA LYS A 118 20.07 3.77 9.22
C LYS A 118 19.89 4.55 7.92
N LYS A 119 18.97 4.09 7.06
CA LYS A 119 18.60 4.75 5.81
C LYS A 119 17.15 5.22 5.89
N THR A 120 16.82 6.26 5.12
CA THR A 120 15.45 6.77 4.96
C THR A 120 14.53 5.69 4.44
N LEU A 121 13.31 5.64 4.96
CA LEU A 121 12.27 4.73 4.47
C LEU A 121 11.61 5.30 3.22
N ILE A 122 11.19 4.44 2.31
CA ILE A 122 10.39 4.80 1.15
C ILE A 122 8.97 4.35 1.43
N PHE A 123 8.01 5.28 1.34
CA PHE A 123 6.59 4.94 1.38
C PHE A 123 6.15 4.52 -0.02
N ARG A 124 5.52 3.37 -0.13
CA ARG A 124 4.93 2.87 -1.38
C ARG A 124 3.67 2.06 -1.11
N SER A 125 2.72 2.15 -2.01
CA SER A 125 1.55 1.27 -2.00
C SER A 125 1.94 -0.12 -2.49
N THR A 126 1.46 -1.15 -1.78
CA THR A 126 1.64 -2.55 -2.14
C THR A 126 0.31 -3.28 -1.99
N TYR A 127 0.10 -4.31 -2.80
CA TYR A 127 -1.03 -5.19 -2.63
C TYR A 127 -0.82 -6.05 -1.39
N GLN A 128 -1.81 -6.07 -0.51
CA GLN A 128 -1.78 -6.80 0.76
C GLN A 128 -3.11 -7.54 0.95
N PHE A 129 -3.07 -8.57 1.80
CA PHE A 129 -4.26 -9.32 2.18
C PHE A 129 -4.73 -8.88 3.56
N PHE A 130 -6.03 -8.64 3.67
CA PHE A 130 -6.64 -8.14 4.91
C PHE A 130 -7.79 -9.04 5.34
N VAL A 131 -7.90 -9.25 6.66
CA VAL A 131 -9.12 -9.73 7.29
C VAL A 131 -9.96 -8.50 7.60
N SER A 132 -11.16 -8.43 7.00
CA SER A 132 -12.07 -7.30 7.25
C SER A 132 -12.71 -7.45 8.62
N MET A 133 -12.64 -6.39 9.41
CA MET A 133 -13.29 -6.32 10.72
C MET A 133 -14.80 -6.13 10.63
N GLU A 134 -15.29 -5.59 9.53
CA GLU A 134 -16.73 -5.30 9.32
C GLU A 134 -17.46 -6.47 8.64
N LYS A 135 -16.77 -7.23 7.79
CA LYS A 135 -17.38 -8.35 7.09
C LYS A 135 -17.81 -9.44 8.07
N ASN A 136 -19.04 -9.96 7.87
CA ASN A 136 -19.68 -10.94 8.75
C ASN A 136 -19.82 -10.45 10.21
N ASN A 137 -19.84 -9.14 10.43
CA ASN A 137 -19.96 -8.51 11.74
C ASN A 137 -18.88 -8.97 12.75
N LEU A 138 -17.66 -9.24 12.26
CA LEU A 138 -16.58 -9.77 13.08
C LEU A 138 -16.29 -8.87 14.31
N ARG A 139 -16.28 -7.54 14.11
CA ARG A 139 -16.09 -6.57 15.20
C ARG A 139 -17.16 -6.71 16.28
N ASP A 140 -18.42 -6.72 15.89
CA ASP A 140 -19.55 -6.79 16.84
C ASP A 140 -19.59 -8.12 17.58
N VAL A 141 -19.32 -9.23 16.87
CA VAL A 141 -19.24 -10.57 17.49
C VAL A 141 -18.09 -10.63 18.48
N SER A 142 -16.93 -10.06 18.15
CA SER A 142 -15.78 -10.01 19.04
C SER A 142 -16.08 -9.19 20.29
N ILE A 143 -16.71 -8.01 20.16
CA ILE A 143 -17.10 -7.16 21.28
C ILE A 143 -18.10 -7.88 22.20
N LYS A 144 -19.10 -8.56 21.63
CA LYS A 144 -20.05 -9.36 22.42
C LYS A 144 -19.37 -10.47 23.22
N ASN A 145 -18.41 -11.15 22.60
CA ASN A 145 -17.69 -12.25 23.26
C ASN A 145 -16.75 -11.77 24.37
N ILE A 146 -16.26 -10.51 24.33
CA ILE A 146 -15.48 -9.95 25.44
C ILE A 146 -16.25 -9.98 26.77
N TYR A 147 -17.56 -9.76 26.74
CA TYR A 147 -18.40 -9.80 27.96
C TYR A 147 -18.64 -11.20 28.49
N ASN A 148 -18.37 -12.24 27.72
CA ASN A 148 -18.51 -13.64 28.12
C ASN A 148 -17.22 -14.21 28.71
N VAL A 149 -16.15 -13.41 28.82
CA VAL A 149 -14.85 -13.83 29.36
C VAL A 149 -14.66 -13.25 30.77
N PHE A 150 -14.14 -14.03 31.67
CA PHE A 150 -13.71 -13.53 32.97
C PHE A 150 -12.35 -12.84 32.86
N TRP A 151 -12.33 -11.57 33.25
CA TRP A 151 -11.15 -10.74 33.16
C TRP A 151 -10.46 -10.56 34.51
N TYR A 152 -9.18 -10.85 34.54
CA TYR A 152 -8.34 -10.56 35.70
C TYR A 152 -7.04 -9.89 35.28
N PRO A 153 -6.79 -8.62 35.61
CA PRO A 153 -7.69 -7.70 36.36
C PRO A 153 -8.86 -7.22 35.46
N LEU A 154 -9.94 -6.76 36.07
CA LEU A 154 -11.16 -6.29 35.36
C LEU A 154 -10.92 -5.21 34.34
N ASN A 155 -9.92 -4.36 34.54
CA ASN A 155 -9.56 -3.29 33.58
C ASN A 155 -9.10 -3.84 32.21
N GLY A 156 -8.70 -5.11 32.13
CA GLY A 156 -8.35 -5.79 30.89
C GLY A 156 -9.49 -5.78 29.87
N MET A 157 -10.72 -5.96 30.33
CA MET A 157 -11.93 -5.94 29.50
C MET A 157 -12.08 -4.61 28.75
N ASN A 158 -12.01 -3.48 29.45
CA ASN A 158 -12.17 -2.16 28.82
C ASN A 158 -11.08 -1.87 27.82
N ARG A 159 -9.84 -2.27 28.10
CA ARG A 159 -8.70 -2.09 27.21
C ARG A 159 -8.86 -2.89 25.91
N ILE A 160 -9.20 -4.16 25.99
CA ILE A 160 -9.42 -5.01 24.80
C ILE A 160 -10.60 -4.51 23.99
N LYS A 161 -11.71 -4.14 24.65
CA LYS A 161 -12.87 -3.56 23.97
C LYS A 161 -12.50 -2.33 23.16
N SER A 162 -11.85 -1.34 23.76
CA SER A 162 -11.41 -0.12 23.08
C SER A 162 -10.47 -0.40 21.90
N MET A 163 -9.55 -1.36 22.06
CA MET A 163 -8.66 -1.80 20.99
C MET A 163 -9.41 -2.41 19.81
N ILE A 164 -10.46 -3.19 20.04
CA ILE A 164 -11.24 -3.82 18.96
C ILE A 164 -12.17 -2.80 18.30
N GLU A 165 -12.76 -1.89 19.06
CA GLU A 165 -13.63 -0.83 18.55
C GLU A 165 -12.89 0.07 17.53
N SER A 166 -11.66 0.42 17.82
CA SER A 166 -10.84 1.30 16.97
C SER A 166 -9.95 0.57 15.96
N ARG A 167 -9.94 -0.77 15.97
CA ARG A 167 -9.00 -1.54 15.15
C ARG A 167 -9.37 -1.46 13.67
N PRO A 168 -8.44 -1.07 12.78
CA PRO A 168 -8.64 -1.18 11.33
C PRO A 168 -8.64 -2.65 10.89
N ASP A 169 -8.95 -2.89 9.61
CA ASP A 169 -8.80 -4.21 9.00
C ASP A 169 -7.39 -4.78 9.25
N TRP A 170 -7.31 -6.07 9.51
CA TRP A 170 -6.06 -6.71 9.88
C TRP A 170 -5.28 -7.15 8.65
N CYS A 171 -4.17 -6.49 8.38
CA CYS A 171 -3.24 -6.94 7.35
C CYS A 171 -2.54 -8.22 7.79
N ILE A 172 -2.77 -9.33 7.10
CA ILE A 172 -2.24 -10.66 7.42
C ILE A 172 -1.05 -11.09 6.57
N SER A 173 -0.77 -10.39 5.48
CA SER A 173 0.37 -10.68 4.60
C SER A 173 1.65 -10.02 5.11
N ARG A 174 2.78 -10.75 5.07
CA ARG A 174 4.10 -10.26 5.44
C ARG A 174 5.12 -10.65 4.38
N GLN A 175 5.94 -9.70 3.95
CA GLN A 175 7.06 -9.89 3.02
C GLN A 175 8.27 -10.36 3.82
N ARG A 176 8.29 -11.65 4.17
CA ARG A 176 9.35 -12.30 4.93
C ARG A 176 9.79 -13.59 4.23
N VAL A 177 11.05 -13.93 4.40
CA VAL A 177 11.61 -15.19 3.86
C VAL A 177 11.18 -16.39 4.71
N TRP A 178 11.00 -16.17 6.01
CA TRP A 178 10.61 -17.21 6.98
C TRP A 178 9.21 -16.98 7.52
N GLY A 179 8.38 -18.02 7.50
CA GLY A 179 7.01 -18.03 8.01
C GLY A 179 6.14 -19.03 7.26
N ILE A 180 4.88 -19.18 7.67
CA ILE A 180 3.89 -20.01 6.99
C ILE A 180 3.43 -19.26 5.71
N PRO A 181 3.61 -19.85 4.51
CA PRO A 181 3.22 -19.20 3.27
C PRO A 181 1.70 -19.09 3.14
N MET A 182 1.24 -18.03 2.51
CA MET A 182 -0.20 -17.78 2.31
C MET A 182 -0.88 -18.76 1.36
N SER A 183 -0.14 -19.59 0.65
CA SER A 183 -0.65 -20.67 -0.22
C SER A 183 -1.69 -20.20 -1.25
N LEU A 184 -1.61 -18.96 -1.71
CA LEU A 184 -2.53 -18.33 -2.66
C LEU A 184 -1.89 -18.13 -4.03
N PHE A 185 -2.75 -18.07 -5.05
CA PHE A 185 -2.39 -17.66 -6.40
C PHE A 185 -3.23 -16.46 -6.82
N THR A 186 -2.57 -15.45 -7.39
CA THR A 186 -3.22 -14.21 -7.82
C THR A 186 -3.02 -13.98 -9.31
N ASN A 187 -4.03 -13.45 -9.96
CA ASN A 187 -3.95 -13.04 -11.35
C ASN A 187 -2.93 -11.90 -11.53
N VAL A 188 -2.06 -12.02 -12.52
CA VAL A 188 -0.96 -11.08 -12.77
C VAL A 188 -1.46 -9.66 -13.09
N LYS A 189 -2.62 -9.52 -13.76
CA LYS A 189 -3.12 -8.23 -14.21
C LYS A 189 -3.96 -7.50 -13.16
N ASN A 190 -4.83 -8.21 -12.43
CA ASN A 190 -5.83 -7.59 -11.55
C ASN A 190 -5.70 -8.01 -10.09
N PHE A 191 -4.70 -8.83 -9.74
CA PHE A 191 -4.41 -9.34 -8.39
C PHE A 191 -5.56 -10.09 -7.71
N LYS A 192 -6.59 -10.46 -8.45
CA LYS A 192 -7.69 -11.28 -7.91
C LYS A 192 -7.18 -12.69 -7.61
N ILE A 193 -7.68 -13.25 -6.52
CA ILE A 193 -7.40 -14.63 -6.10
C ILE A 193 -7.97 -15.59 -7.16
N HIS A 194 -7.28 -16.71 -7.33
CA HIS A 194 -7.69 -17.75 -8.29
C HIS A 194 -9.11 -18.28 -7.96
N PRO A 195 -10.01 -18.43 -8.93
CA PRO A 195 -11.40 -18.83 -8.66
C PRO A 195 -11.52 -20.22 -8.01
N TYR A 196 -10.60 -21.15 -8.32
CA TYR A 196 -10.58 -22.49 -7.73
C TYR A 196 -9.66 -22.61 -6.51
N THR A 197 -9.49 -21.55 -5.72
CA THR A 197 -8.60 -21.52 -4.55
C THR A 197 -8.89 -22.63 -3.54
N LEU A 198 -10.16 -22.94 -3.28
CA LEU A 198 -10.52 -24.03 -2.35
C LEU A 198 -10.03 -25.39 -2.83
N TYR A 199 -10.21 -25.70 -4.11
CA TYR A 199 -9.70 -26.94 -4.70
C TYR A 199 -8.16 -27.02 -4.67
N ILE A 200 -7.50 -25.88 -4.91
CA ILE A 200 -6.05 -25.78 -4.82
C ILE A 200 -5.60 -26.05 -3.37
N PHE A 201 -6.30 -25.53 -2.38
CA PHE A 201 -5.99 -25.77 -0.97
C PHE A 201 -6.09 -27.25 -0.61
N GLU A 202 -7.12 -27.95 -1.04
CA GLU A 202 -7.26 -29.40 -0.80
C GLU A 202 -6.06 -30.17 -1.34
N LYS A 203 -5.64 -29.86 -2.56
CA LYS A 203 -4.45 -30.48 -3.15
C LYS A 203 -3.16 -30.10 -2.40
N LEU A 204 -3.03 -28.84 -2.00
CA LEU A 204 -1.86 -28.37 -1.25
C LEU A 204 -1.78 -29.01 0.12
N ILE A 205 -2.88 -29.16 0.84
CA ILE A 205 -2.95 -29.88 2.12
C ILE A 205 -2.41 -31.30 1.98
N TYR A 206 -2.86 -32.02 0.95
CA TYR A 206 -2.38 -33.37 0.67
C TYR A 206 -0.86 -33.39 0.38
N LEU A 207 -0.38 -32.49 -0.43
CA LEU A 207 1.04 -32.43 -0.79
C LEU A 207 1.92 -32.02 0.39
N ILE A 208 1.50 -31.01 1.15
CA ILE A 208 2.24 -30.53 2.32
C ILE A 208 2.27 -31.58 3.43
N SER A 209 1.18 -32.30 3.66
CA SER A 209 1.17 -33.39 4.64
C SER A 209 2.13 -34.55 4.30
N ARG A 210 2.39 -34.75 3.03
CA ARG A 210 3.25 -35.86 2.55
C ARG A 210 4.73 -35.45 2.37
N TYR A 211 4.98 -34.24 1.91
CA TYR A 211 6.31 -33.78 1.50
C TYR A 211 6.85 -32.60 2.31
N GLY A 212 6.04 -32.08 3.24
CA GLY A 212 6.38 -30.92 4.07
C GLY A 212 6.19 -29.58 3.35
N ILE A 213 6.33 -28.49 4.13
CA ILE A 213 6.05 -27.10 3.69
C ILE A 213 7.01 -26.63 2.58
N SER A 214 8.21 -27.21 2.49
CA SER A 214 9.21 -26.87 1.48
C SER A 214 8.71 -27.07 0.04
N ILE A 215 7.67 -27.89 -0.15
CA ILE A 215 7.05 -28.08 -1.47
C ILE A 215 6.47 -26.77 -2.01
N TRP A 216 6.01 -25.86 -1.15
CA TRP A 216 5.49 -24.56 -1.56
C TRP A 216 6.54 -23.68 -2.24
N GLN A 217 7.80 -23.81 -1.85
CA GLN A 217 8.92 -23.07 -2.44
C GLN A 217 9.46 -23.74 -3.73
N ASN A 218 9.00 -24.93 -4.04
CA ASN A 218 9.49 -25.70 -5.16
C ASN A 218 8.80 -25.30 -6.47
N ASN A 219 9.53 -25.28 -7.59
CA ASN A 219 8.98 -25.00 -8.91
C ASN A 219 7.85 -25.97 -9.33
N PHE A 220 7.73 -27.11 -8.67
CA PHE A 220 6.65 -28.08 -8.87
C PHE A 220 5.26 -27.46 -8.64
N ILE A 221 5.11 -26.58 -7.67
CA ILE A 221 3.83 -25.90 -7.40
C ILE A 221 3.44 -24.92 -8.51
N LYS A 222 4.42 -24.31 -9.16
CA LYS A 222 4.16 -23.45 -10.34
C LYS A 222 3.46 -24.23 -11.47
N ASN A 223 3.73 -25.56 -11.55
CA ASN A 223 3.15 -26.45 -12.55
C ASN A 223 1.78 -27.03 -12.16
N ILE A 224 1.31 -26.82 -10.92
CA ILE A 224 -0.04 -27.23 -10.49
C ILE A 224 -1.12 -26.38 -11.18
N LEU A 225 -0.79 -25.12 -11.45
CA LEU A 225 -1.60 -24.24 -12.26
C LEU A 225 -0.94 -24.12 -13.62
N ASP A 226 -1.45 -24.80 -14.60
CA ASP A 226 -1.04 -24.69 -16.02
C ASP A 226 -1.56 -23.37 -16.66
N ASP A 227 -1.66 -22.31 -15.86
CA ASP A 227 -2.18 -21.01 -16.26
C ASP A 227 -1.17 -19.90 -16.00
N SER A 228 -0.55 -19.40 -17.08
CA SER A 228 0.43 -18.31 -17.07
C SER A 228 -0.13 -16.96 -16.58
N ASN A 229 -1.48 -16.83 -16.48
CA ASN A 229 -2.14 -15.62 -15.98
C ASN A 229 -2.09 -15.50 -14.45
N TYR A 230 -1.70 -16.55 -13.73
CA TYR A 230 -1.66 -16.56 -12.28
C TYR A 230 -0.23 -16.75 -11.77
N LYS A 231 0.09 -16.02 -10.71
CA LYS A 231 1.36 -16.16 -10.00
C LYS A 231 1.14 -16.58 -8.56
N GLN A 232 2.07 -17.34 -8.04
CA GLN A 232 2.15 -17.71 -6.64
C GLN A 232 2.38 -16.47 -5.77
N VAL A 233 1.65 -16.36 -4.66
CA VAL A 233 1.91 -15.37 -3.61
C VAL A 233 3.05 -15.87 -2.75
N LEU A 234 4.11 -15.06 -2.63
CA LEU A 234 5.30 -15.42 -1.84
C LEU A 234 5.25 -14.88 -0.41
N ASP A 235 4.21 -14.10 -0.08
CA ASP A 235 4.01 -13.58 1.26
C ASP A 235 3.76 -14.71 2.27
N VAL A 236 4.15 -14.46 3.51
CA VAL A 236 3.86 -15.35 4.64
C VAL A 236 2.78 -14.75 5.52
N LEU A 237 2.10 -15.58 6.28
CA LEU A 237 1.08 -15.17 7.23
C LEU A 237 1.69 -14.40 8.42
N ASP A 238 0.91 -13.49 8.98
CA ASP A 238 1.22 -12.83 10.24
C ASP A 238 1.34 -13.88 11.36
N VAL A 239 2.36 -13.77 12.19
CA VAL A 239 2.62 -14.70 13.32
C VAL A 239 1.42 -14.81 14.27
N TRP A 240 0.68 -13.72 14.47
CA TRP A 240 -0.53 -13.74 15.31
C TRP A 240 -1.69 -14.50 14.68
N PHE A 241 -1.72 -14.59 13.36
CA PHE A 241 -2.66 -15.46 12.65
C PHE A 241 -2.32 -16.93 12.89
N ASP A 242 -1.03 -17.29 12.76
CA ASP A 242 -0.56 -18.65 12.98
C ASP A 242 -0.80 -19.12 14.42
N SER A 243 -0.57 -18.23 15.40
CA SER A 243 -0.73 -18.57 16.82
C SER A 243 -2.18 -18.60 17.27
N GLY A 244 -3.11 -18.04 16.50
CA GLY A 244 -4.54 -18.00 16.79
C GLY A 244 -5.37 -19.07 16.10
N SER A 245 -4.76 -19.86 15.19
CA SER A 245 -5.43 -20.87 14.37
C SER A 245 -5.18 -22.32 14.79
#